data_95c2205ae6387c9b83838beb8c8330cc
#
_entry.id   95c2205ae6387c9b83838beb8c8330cc
#
_cell.length_a   1.000
_cell.length_b   1.000
_cell.length_c   1.000
_cell.angle_alpha   90.00
_cell.angle_beta   90.00
_cell.angle_gamma   90.00
#
_symmetry.space_group_name_H-M   'P 1'
#
loop_
_entity.id
_entity.type
_entity.pdbx_description
1 polymer ?
#
loop_
_entity_poly.entity_id
_entity_poly.type
_entity_poly.pdbx_seq_one_letter_code
_entity_poly.pdbx_strand_id
1 'polypeptide(L)'
;MDFIDMPVSFFTFPLNLILALLCLGLMVWLYKDRRKSVFVRFMLSPSATIIAICSFLLLALIVGCTGKREIVGSLPSVLIFLYFQTVLLFVIMRGWRHQTATGARLGAVRWRFLLNHAGILLAVGSAFWGAPDSDALRVRAIRDVAVKEAFHMDGTSSWIPYEIILKDFKVDRYEDGTPLMYEAVVDVDGKEVILRVNSPYSHSLGEDIYLVGYDSLAGESSQYCILEIVREPWKYAAVIGIIMMIAGALLLFIGGPARRNERE
;
A
#
# COMPACT_ATOMS: atom_id res chain seq x y z
N MET A 1 4.04 25.06 15.94
CA MET A 1 2.82 24.31 16.31
C MET A 1 3.23 22.86 16.20
N ASP A 2 3.73 22.34 17.33
CA ASP A 2 4.29 21.00 17.38
C ASP A 2 3.14 20.01 17.19
N PHE A 3 3.03 19.46 15.97
CA PHE A 3 2.18 18.30 15.75
C PHE A 3 2.76 17.18 16.61
N ILE A 4 1.93 16.58 17.45
CA ILE A 4 2.32 15.42 18.24
C ILE A 4 2.68 14.34 17.23
N ASP A 5 3.98 14.18 16.98
CA ASP A 5 4.52 13.07 16.19
C ASP A 5 4.24 11.79 16.97
N MET A 6 3.16 11.12 16.59
CA MET A 6 2.93 9.78 17.12
C MET A 6 4.05 8.88 16.57
N PRO A 7 4.81 8.20 17.44
CA PRO A 7 5.85 7.29 17.00
C PRO A 7 5.20 6.14 16.19
N VAL A 8 5.23 6.27 14.86
CA VAL A 8 4.61 5.32 13.94
C VAL A 8 5.14 3.89 14.18
N SER A 9 6.42 3.79 14.57
CA SER A 9 7.08 2.54 14.94
C SER A 9 6.44 1.78 16.11
N PHE A 10 5.62 2.44 16.93
CA PHE A 10 4.91 1.78 18.03
C PHE A 10 3.69 0.98 17.53
N PHE A 11 3.15 1.32 16.36
CA PHE A 11 1.94 0.72 15.79
C PHE A 11 2.20 -0.38 14.77
N THR A 12 3.28 -1.14 14.94
CA THR A 12 3.60 -2.28 14.06
C THR A 12 2.74 -3.51 14.36
N PHE A 13 2.82 -4.52 13.49
CA PHE A 13 2.16 -5.81 13.71
C PHE A 13 2.62 -6.46 15.05
N PRO A 14 1.70 -7.02 15.85
CA PRO A 14 0.28 -7.26 15.57
C PRO A 14 -0.67 -6.14 16.02
N LEU A 15 -0.17 -5.05 16.63
CA LEU A 15 -1.00 -4.01 17.24
C LEU A 15 -1.86 -3.27 16.21
N ASN A 16 -1.29 -2.92 15.05
CA ASN A 16 -2.03 -2.27 13.97
C ASN A 16 -3.20 -3.13 13.46
N LEU A 17 -3.01 -4.45 13.32
CA LEU A 17 -4.07 -5.36 12.92
C LEU A 17 -5.18 -5.43 13.99
N ILE A 18 -4.82 -5.52 15.27
CA ILE A 18 -5.78 -5.51 16.38
C ILE A 18 -6.59 -4.21 16.36
N LEU A 19 -5.92 -3.07 16.22
CA LEU A 19 -6.59 -1.76 16.15
C LEU A 19 -7.49 -1.64 14.93
N ALA A 20 -7.05 -2.11 13.77
CA ALA A 20 -7.86 -2.14 12.54
C ALA A 20 -9.14 -2.96 12.75
N LEU A 21 -9.04 -4.15 13.35
CA LEU A 21 -10.18 -5.01 13.63
C LEU A 21 -11.12 -4.41 14.70
N LEU A 22 -10.58 -3.78 15.73
CA LEU A 22 -11.36 -3.07 16.74
C LEU A 22 -12.11 -1.88 16.13
N CYS A 23 -11.43 -1.06 15.30
CA CYS A 23 -12.08 0.04 14.58
C CYS A 23 -13.18 -0.47 13.65
N LEU A 24 -12.92 -1.52 12.89
CA LEU A 24 -13.91 -2.15 12.01
C LEU A 24 -15.11 -2.66 12.81
N GLY A 25 -14.88 -3.38 13.91
CA GLY A 25 -15.91 -3.87 14.82
C GLY A 25 -16.76 -2.76 15.42
N LEU A 26 -16.12 -1.68 15.88
CA LEU A 26 -16.80 -0.49 16.41
C LEU A 26 -17.69 0.17 15.34
N MET A 27 -17.19 0.34 14.13
CA MET A 27 -17.97 0.92 13.03
C MET A 27 -19.16 0.05 12.64
N VAL A 28 -18.99 -1.28 12.60
CA VAL A 28 -20.09 -2.23 12.35
C VAL A 28 -21.13 -2.16 13.45
N TRP A 29 -20.70 -2.12 14.72
CA TRP A 29 -21.59 -1.98 15.85
C TRP A 29 -22.37 -0.66 15.82
N LEU A 30 -21.68 0.48 15.58
CA LEU A 30 -22.34 1.80 15.44
C LEU A 30 -23.39 1.79 14.34
N TYR A 31 -23.07 1.20 13.18
CA TYR A 31 -24.02 1.10 12.08
C TYR A 31 -25.25 0.25 12.42
N LYS A 32 -25.10 -0.89 13.13
CA LYS A 32 -26.19 -1.79 13.47
C LYS A 32 -27.06 -1.24 14.59
N ASP A 33 -26.43 -0.85 15.70
CA ASP A 33 -27.15 -0.57 16.96
C ASP A 33 -27.46 0.92 17.16
N ARG A 34 -26.67 1.81 16.55
CA ARG A 34 -26.81 3.26 16.69
C ARG A 34 -27.22 3.96 15.39
N ARG A 35 -27.85 3.26 14.46
CA ARG A 35 -28.22 3.77 13.14
C ARG A 35 -29.10 5.04 13.18
N LYS A 36 -29.90 5.23 14.22
CA LYS A 36 -30.75 6.43 14.40
C LYS A 36 -30.00 7.62 15.00
N SER A 37 -28.75 7.44 15.45
CA SER A 37 -27.94 8.51 16.01
C SER A 37 -27.64 9.58 14.96
N VAL A 38 -27.48 10.82 15.41
CA VAL A 38 -27.13 11.97 14.54
C VAL A 38 -25.82 11.69 13.81
N PHE A 39 -24.83 11.10 14.48
CA PHE A 39 -23.53 10.76 13.90
C PHE A 39 -23.67 9.80 12.72
N VAL A 40 -24.33 8.65 12.90
CA VAL A 40 -24.47 7.66 11.82
C VAL A 40 -25.31 8.21 10.66
N ARG A 41 -26.35 8.98 10.95
CA ARG A 41 -27.15 9.64 9.92
C ARG A 41 -26.33 10.64 9.11
N PHE A 42 -25.48 11.44 9.76
CA PHE A 42 -24.55 12.34 9.09
C PHE A 42 -23.57 11.55 8.21
N MET A 43 -22.91 10.53 8.74
CA MET A 43 -21.95 9.70 7.99
C MET A 43 -22.54 8.99 6.76
N LEU A 44 -23.86 8.75 6.75
CA LEU A 44 -24.60 8.19 5.61
C LEU A 44 -25.13 9.27 4.64
N SER A 45 -24.88 10.54 4.91
CA SER A 45 -25.34 11.65 4.07
C SER A 45 -24.45 11.84 2.84
N PRO A 46 -24.97 12.39 1.73
CA PRO A 46 -24.15 12.77 0.58
C PRO A 46 -23.07 13.79 0.94
N SER A 47 -23.35 14.71 1.86
CA SER A 47 -22.39 15.72 2.32
C SER A 47 -21.18 15.08 3.00
N ALA A 48 -21.38 14.07 3.87
CA ALA A 48 -20.28 13.36 4.51
C ALA A 48 -19.40 12.65 3.47
N THR A 49 -20.00 12.05 2.44
CA THR A 49 -19.26 11.40 1.35
C THR A 49 -18.43 12.41 0.55
N ILE A 50 -18.99 13.57 0.22
CA ILE A 50 -18.26 14.62 -0.50
C ILE A 50 -17.10 15.13 0.35
N ILE A 51 -17.34 15.44 1.62
CA ILE A 51 -16.28 15.89 2.54
C ILE A 51 -15.18 14.83 2.65
N ALA A 52 -15.51 13.54 2.77
CA ALA A 52 -14.55 12.46 2.87
C ALA A 52 -13.65 12.36 1.62
N ILE A 53 -14.26 12.43 0.44
CA ILE A 53 -13.51 12.38 -0.83
C ILE A 53 -12.65 13.62 -0.99
N CYS A 54 -13.21 14.82 -0.79
CA CYS A 54 -12.47 16.06 -0.95
C CYS A 54 -11.30 16.19 0.03
N SER A 55 -11.50 15.84 1.30
CA SER A 55 -10.41 15.89 2.30
C SER A 55 -9.31 14.87 2.00
N PHE A 56 -9.68 13.66 1.55
CA PHE A 56 -8.71 12.63 1.16
C PHE A 56 -7.90 13.04 -0.07
N LEU A 57 -8.57 13.57 -1.12
CA LEU A 57 -7.90 14.06 -2.32
C LEU A 57 -7.00 15.25 -2.03
N LEU A 58 -7.44 16.18 -1.18
CA LEU A 58 -6.63 17.33 -0.77
C LEU A 58 -5.37 16.88 -0.02
N LEU A 59 -5.51 15.91 0.90
CA LEU A 59 -4.37 15.32 1.61
C LEU A 59 -3.40 14.68 0.61
N ALA A 60 -3.91 13.86 -0.31
CA ALA A 60 -3.08 13.22 -1.33
C ALA A 60 -2.34 14.25 -2.21
N LEU A 61 -3.00 15.34 -2.58
CA LEU A 61 -2.41 16.43 -3.35
C LEU A 61 -1.30 17.13 -2.55
N ILE A 62 -1.54 17.45 -1.27
CA ILE A 62 -0.55 18.09 -0.40
C ILE A 62 0.69 17.19 -0.27
N VAL A 63 0.51 15.91 0.02
CA VAL A 63 1.63 14.95 0.15
C VAL A 63 2.37 14.81 -1.18
N GLY A 64 1.65 14.67 -2.30
CA GLY A 64 2.25 14.52 -3.63
C GLY A 64 3.03 15.76 -4.09
N CYS A 65 2.51 16.96 -3.84
CA CYS A 65 3.16 18.21 -4.24
C CYS A 65 4.33 18.61 -3.32
N THR A 66 4.26 18.27 -2.04
CA THR A 66 5.32 18.65 -1.08
C THR A 66 6.42 17.61 -0.97
N GLY A 67 6.16 16.35 -1.34
CA GLY A 67 7.06 15.22 -1.15
C GLY A 67 7.28 14.83 0.33
N LYS A 68 6.61 15.52 1.26
CA LYS A 68 6.79 15.32 2.72
C LYS A 68 5.96 14.14 3.20
N ARG A 69 6.56 12.95 3.22
CA ARG A 69 5.92 11.72 3.71
C ARG A 69 5.53 11.77 5.18
N GLU A 70 6.19 12.58 5.99
CA GLU A 70 5.89 12.81 7.42
C GLU A 70 4.45 13.28 7.66
N ILE A 71 3.87 14.01 6.69
CA ILE A 71 2.48 14.50 6.78
C ILE A 71 1.50 13.31 6.90
N VAL A 72 1.79 12.17 6.28
CA VAL A 72 0.91 10.99 6.30
C VAL A 72 0.75 10.44 7.72
N GLY A 73 1.81 10.46 8.55
CA GLY A 73 1.78 10.05 9.96
C GLY A 73 1.18 11.07 10.91
N SER A 74 0.86 12.29 10.45
CA SER A 74 0.31 13.33 11.32
C SER A 74 -1.11 13.03 11.78
N LEU A 75 -1.48 13.53 12.96
CA LEU A 75 -2.83 13.36 13.52
C LEU A 75 -3.96 13.79 12.55
N PRO A 76 -3.89 14.94 11.85
CA PRO A 76 -4.90 15.31 10.85
C PRO A 76 -5.06 14.26 9.75
N SER A 77 -3.95 13.71 9.25
CA SER A 77 -3.99 12.67 8.21
C SER A 77 -4.66 11.39 8.71
N VAL A 78 -4.30 10.94 9.91
CA VAL A 78 -4.93 9.78 10.57
C VAL A 78 -6.45 9.98 10.70
N LEU A 79 -6.89 11.16 11.14
CA LEU A 79 -8.32 11.47 11.28
C LEU A 79 -9.04 11.49 9.93
N ILE A 80 -8.41 12.01 8.87
CA ILE A 80 -8.96 12.00 7.50
C ILE A 80 -9.10 10.56 7.00
N PHE A 81 -8.09 9.71 7.20
CA PHE A 81 -8.15 8.30 6.82
C PHE A 81 -9.25 7.55 7.56
N LEU A 82 -9.35 7.68 8.89
CA LEU A 82 -10.39 7.04 9.69
C LEU A 82 -11.79 7.53 9.30
N TYR A 83 -11.94 8.82 9.02
CA TYR A 83 -13.19 9.39 8.54
C TYR A 83 -13.58 8.81 7.18
N PHE A 84 -12.65 8.79 6.22
CA PHE A 84 -12.86 8.22 4.89
C PHE A 84 -13.26 6.74 4.96
N GLN A 85 -12.52 5.92 5.75
CA GLN A 85 -12.83 4.50 5.93
C GLN A 85 -14.18 4.27 6.58
N THR A 86 -14.56 5.10 7.57
CA THR A 86 -15.88 5.02 8.24
C THR A 86 -17.01 5.28 7.26
N VAL A 87 -16.93 6.36 6.50
CA VAL A 87 -17.94 6.70 5.48
C VAL A 87 -18.04 5.60 4.45
N LEU A 88 -16.91 5.13 3.94
CA LEU A 88 -16.86 4.08 2.92
C LEU A 88 -17.47 2.77 3.41
N LEU A 89 -17.14 2.33 4.63
CA LEU A 89 -17.71 1.14 5.24
C LEU A 89 -19.22 1.26 5.41
N PHE A 90 -19.71 2.42 5.87
CA PHE A 90 -21.16 2.65 6.03
C PHE A 90 -21.89 2.64 4.70
N VAL A 91 -21.29 3.17 3.63
CA VAL A 91 -21.82 3.09 2.26
C VAL A 91 -21.92 1.63 1.80
N ILE A 92 -20.89 0.82 2.04
CA ILE A 92 -20.89 -0.62 1.71
C ILE A 92 -22.01 -1.34 2.47
N MET A 93 -22.11 -1.13 3.78
CA MET A 93 -23.12 -1.77 4.63
C MET A 93 -24.55 -1.36 4.24
N ARG A 94 -24.76 -0.08 3.89
CA ARG A 94 -26.04 0.41 3.37
C ARG A 94 -26.40 -0.25 2.05
N GLY A 95 -25.45 -0.35 1.13
CA GLY A 95 -25.65 -1.00 -0.17
C GLY A 95 -25.98 -2.49 -0.01
N TRP A 96 -25.24 -3.19 0.85
CA TRP A 96 -25.50 -4.60 1.15
C TRP A 96 -26.88 -4.84 1.76
N ARG A 97 -27.25 -4.04 2.76
CA ARG A 97 -28.57 -4.17 3.41
C ARG A 97 -29.72 -3.89 2.45
N HIS A 98 -29.60 -2.93 1.55
CA HIS A 98 -30.62 -2.65 0.55
C HIS A 98 -30.83 -3.86 -0.37
N GLN A 99 -29.77 -4.55 -0.75
CA GLN A 99 -29.84 -5.74 -1.60
C GLN A 99 -30.49 -6.93 -0.88
N THR A 100 -30.15 -7.16 0.39
CA THR A 100 -30.76 -8.26 1.19
C THR A 100 -32.23 -8.00 1.51
N ALA A 101 -32.62 -6.75 1.76
CA ALA A 101 -34.01 -6.38 2.07
C ALA A 101 -34.95 -6.55 0.85
N THR A 102 -34.42 -6.44 -0.38
CA THR A 102 -35.20 -6.64 -1.60
C THR A 102 -35.31 -8.11 -2.02
N GLY A 103 -34.85 -9.06 -1.19
CA GLY A 103 -34.91 -10.49 -1.48
C GLY A 103 -34.06 -10.92 -2.64
N ALA A 104 -33.06 -10.11 -3.03
CA ALA A 104 -32.16 -10.41 -4.14
C ALA A 104 -31.42 -11.73 -3.89
N ARG A 105 -31.61 -12.73 -4.75
CA ARG A 105 -30.81 -13.93 -4.78
C ARG A 105 -29.34 -13.54 -5.05
N LEU A 106 -28.39 -14.39 -4.69
CA LEU A 106 -26.94 -14.16 -4.92
C LEU A 106 -26.60 -13.67 -6.33
N GLY A 107 -27.37 -14.09 -7.37
CA GLY A 107 -27.20 -13.63 -8.75
C GLY A 107 -27.65 -12.20 -9.03
N ALA A 108 -28.42 -11.56 -8.14
CA ALA A 108 -28.88 -10.17 -8.29
C ALA A 108 -28.05 -9.17 -7.46
N VAL A 109 -27.01 -9.63 -6.77
CA VAL A 109 -26.08 -8.79 -6.03
C VAL A 109 -25.37 -7.83 -7.00
N ARG A 110 -25.32 -6.57 -6.64
CA ARG A 110 -24.61 -5.55 -7.43
C ARG A 110 -23.09 -5.70 -7.23
N TRP A 111 -22.53 -6.78 -7.77
CA TRP A 111 -21.10 -7.10 -7.64
C TRP A 111 -20.21 -5.94 -8.03
N ARG A 112 -20.54 -5.20 -9.10
CA ARG A 112 -19.81 -4.01 -9.52
C ARG A 112 -19.71 -2.94 -8.41
N PHE A 113 -20.80 -2.73 -7.64
CA PHE A 113 -20.80 -1.80 -6.51
C PHE A 113 -19.93 -2.35 -5.37
N LEU A 114 -20.15 -3.59 -4.99
CA LEU A 114 -19.47 -4.21 -3.85
C LEU A 114 -17.96 -4.32 -4.10
N LEU A 115 -17.55 -4.82 -5.27
CA LEU A 115 -16.13 -4.99 -5.61
C LEU A 115 -15.40 -3.65 -5.65
N ASN A 116 -15.97 -2.60 -6.25
CA ASN A 116 -15.33 -1.28 -6.26
C ASN A 116 -15.17 -0.72 -4.85
N HIS A 117 -16.25 -0.68 -4.06
CA HIS A 117 -16.19 -0.03 -2.74
C HIS A 117 -15.40 -0.86 -1.71
N ALA A 118 -15.57 -2.20 -1.69
CA ALA A 118 -14.78 -3.06 -0.83
C ALA A 118 -13.31 -3.13 -1.27
N GLY A 119 -13.05 -3.08 -2.59
CA GLY A 119 -11.70 -2.99 -3.13
C GLY A 119 -10.97 -1.72 -2.69
N ILE A 120 -11.63 -0.55 -2.75
CA ILE A 120 -11.06 0.71 -2.23
C ILE A 120 -10.82 0.60 -0.72
N LEU A 121 -11.79 0.07 0.04
CA LEU A 121 -11.64 -0.09 1.49
C LEU A 121 -10.45 -0.97 1.84
N LEU A 122 -10.27 -2.07 1.12
CA LEU A 122 -9.16 -2.99 1.33
C LEU A 122 -7.83 -2.37 0.91
N ALA A 123 -7.74 -1.76 -0.28
CA ALA A 123 -6.51 -1.17 -0.78
C ALA A 123 -6.03 0.01 0.09
N VAL A 124 -6.92 0.97 0.36
CA VAL A 124 -6.60 2.14 1.20
C VAL A 124 -6.41 1.74 2.66
N GLY A 125 -7.24 0.80 3.15
CA GLY A 125 -7.12 0.28 4.51
C GLY A 125 -5.80 -0.43 4.76
N SER A 126 -5.38 -1.33 3.86
CA SER A 126 -4.10 -2.03 3.99
C SER A 126 -2.90 -1.08 3.88
N ALA A 127 -2.95 -0.07 3.00
CA ALA A 127 -1.91 0.94 2.91
C ALA A 127 -1.81 1.78 4.20
N PHE A 128 -2.93 2.15 4.81
CA PHE A 128 -2.95 2.94 6.04
C PHE A 128 -2.50 2.12 7.26
N TRP A 129 -3.13 0.96 7.50
CA TRP A 129 -2.82 0.13 8.66
C TRP A 129 -1.48 -0.60 8.54
N GLY A 130 -1.01 -0.86 7.31
CA GLY A 130 0.27 -1.50 7.03
C GLY A 130 1.46 -0.54 6.97
N ALA A 131 1.23 0.77 6.94
CA ALA A 131 2.29 1.76 6.84
C ALA A 131 3.37 1.63 7.94
N PRO A 132 3.03 1.34 9.22
CA PRO A 132 4.03 1.14 10.26
C PRO A 132 4.93 -0.09 10.07
N ASP A 133 4.49 -1.07 9.28
CA ASP A 133 5.24 -2.30 9.00
C ASP A 133 6.11 -2.16 7.73
N SER A 134 5.98 -1.05 7.02
CA SER A 134 6.73 -0.81 5.79
C SER A 134 8.08 -0.18 6.12
N ASP A 135 9.15 -0.74 5.55
CA ASP A 135 10.51 -0.27 5.75
C ASP A 135 11.33 -0.39 4.45
N ALA A 136 12.33 0.47 4.30
CA ALA A 136 13.26 0.42 3.19
C ALA A 136 14.69 0.56 3.72
N LEU A 137 15.49 -0.46 3.47
CA LEU A 137 16.88 -0.56 3.89
C LEU A 137 17.80 -0.56 2.68
N ARG A 138 18.94 0.09 2.75
CA ARG A 138 20.00 0.02 1.74
C ARG A 138 21.16 -0.83 2.21
N VAL A 139 21.58 -1.74 1.36
CA VAL A 139 22.74 -2.60 1.57
C VAL A 139 23.77 -2.30 0.49
N ARG A 140 25.00 -2.09 0.92
CA ARG A 140 26.14 -2.04 0.00
C ARG A 140 26.71 -3.46 -0.14
N ALA A 141 26.25 -4.21 -1.14
CA ALA A 141 26.75 -5.53 -1.44
C ALA A 141 28.15 -5.40 -2.05
N ILE A 142 29.14 -6.05 -1.41
CA ILE A 142 30.56 -5.96 -1.77
C ILE A 142 30.96 -7.27 -2.44
N ARG A 143 31.84 -7.17 -3.45
CA ARG A 143 32.32 -8.34 -4.20
C ARG A 143 33.06 -9.29 -3.29
N ASP A 144 32.61 -10.56 -3.28
CA ASP A 144 33.17 -11.68 -2.52
C ASP A 144 33.21 -11.49 -0.99
N VAL A 145 32.43 -10.52 -0.45
CA VAL A 145 32.32 -10.25 0.98
C VAL A 145 30.88 -10.42 1.42
N ALA A 146 30.67 -11.21 2.49
CA ALA A 146 29.38 -11.37 3.11
C ALA A 146 29.01 -10.12 3.91
N VAL A 147 27.89 -9.49 3.58
CA VAL A 147 27.39 -8.28 4.22
C VAL A 147 26.04 -8.58 4.87
N LYS A 148 25.88 -8.16 6.13
CA LYS A 148 24.62 -8.17 6.91
C LYS A 148 24.20 -6.79 7.35
N GLU A 149 25.08 -5.81 7.21
CA GLU A 149 24.79 -4.43 7.60
C GLU A 149 23.96 -3.72 6.53
N ALA A 150 22.89 -3.10 6.97
CA ALA A 150 22.00 -2.31 6.15
C ALA A 150 21.82 -0.93 6.79
N PHE A 151 21.36 0.04 6.02
CA PHE A 151 21.16 1.42 6.45
C PHE A 151 19.75 1.88 6.11
N HIS A 152 19.08 2.49 7.07
CA HIS A 152 17.85 3.23 6.79
C HIS A 152 18.15 4.49 5.97
N MET A 153 17.12 5.09 5.41
CA MET A 153 17.25 6.31 4.59
C MET A 153 17.75 7.52 5.39
N ASP A 154 17.65 7.50 6.73
CA ASP A 154 18.18 8.51 7.64
C ASP A 154 19.66 8.28 8.00
N GLY A 155 20.26 7.20 7.49
CA GLY A 155 21.66 6.82 7.73
C GLY A 155 21.89 5.99 9.00
N THR A 156 20.85 5.64 9.76
CA THR A 156 20.98 4.73 10.89
C THR A 156 21.26 3.31 10.42
N SER A 157 22.18 2.61 11.07
CA SER A 157 22.52 1.21 10.74
C SER A 157 21.51 0.24 11.32
N SER A 158 21.29 -0.84 10.60
CA SER A 158 20.45 -1.97 10.98
C SER A 158 21.10 -3.27 10.52
N TRP A 159 20.63 -4.41 11.03
CA TRP A 159 21.12 -5.73 10.63
C TRP A 159 20.01 -6.52 9.95
N ILE A 160 20.35 -7.12 8.79
CA ILE A 160 19.49 -8.09 8.13
C ILE A 160 19.81 -9.51 8.61
N PRO A 161 18.80 -10.41 8.66
CA PRO A 161 18.96 -11.75 9.22
C PRO A 161 19.73 -12.72 8.30
N TYR A 162 20.01 -12.33 7.06
CA TYR A 162 20.68 -13.13 6.04
C TYR A 162 21.90 -12.40 5.47
N GLU A 163 22.75 -13.13 4.75
CA GLU A 163 23.95 -12.59 4.12
C GLU A 163 23.68 -12.23 2.67
N ILE A 164 24.32 -11.15 2.20
CA ILE A 164 24.33 -10.76 0.79
C ILE A 164 25.79 -10.64 0.34
N ILE A 165 26.11 -11.30 -0.79
CA ILE A 165 27.45 -11.27 -1.39
C ILE A 165 27.29 -10.89 -2.86
N LEU A 166 27.99 -9.88 -3.34
CA LEU A 166 28.07 -9.60 -4.78
C LEU A 166 29.05 -10.60 -5.42
N LYS A 167 28.60 -11.37 -6.41
CA LYS A 167 29.41 -12.34 -7.17
C LYS A 167 29.92 -11.74 -8.48
N ASP A 168 29.04 -11.10 -9.23
CA ASP A 168 29.39 -10.48 -10.53
C ASP A 168 28.54 -9.25 -10.79
N PHE A 169 29.05 -8.34 -11.62
CA PHE A 169 28.36 -7.11 -11.99
C PHE A 169 28.66 -6.77 -13.45
N LYS A 170 27.61 -6.43 -14.23
CA LYS A 170 27.69 -6.09 -15.63
C LYS A 170 26.92 -4.81 -15.91
N VAL A 171 27.42 -4.01 -16.85
CA VAL A 171 26.78 -2.77 -17.33
C VAL A 171 26.80 -2.77 -18.86
N ASP A 172 25.63 -2.83 -19.45
CA ASP A 172 25.48 -2.54 -20.87
C ASP A 172 25.38 -1.03 -21.07
N ARG A 173 26.00 -0.51 -22.11
CA ARG A 173 26.03 0.92 -22.40
C ARG A 173 25.56 1.19 -23.81
N TYR A 174 24.97 2.37 -24.01
CA TYR A 174 24.70 2.93 -25.32
C TYR A 174 26.01 3.36 -25.98
N GLU A 175 25.98 3.67 -27.31
CA GLU A 175 27.14 4.17 -28.07
C GLU A 175 27.69 5.48 -27.50
N ASP A 176 26.87 6.31 -26.87
CA ASP A 176 27.24 7.55 -26.19
C ASP A 176 27.86 7.35 -24.80
N GLY A 177 27.99 6.08 -24.36
CA GLY A 177 28.57 5.71 -23.06
C GLY A 177 27.55 5.78 -21.87
N THR A 178 26.32 6.19 -22.10
CA THR A 178 25.29 6.18 -21.04
C THR A 178 24.90 4.74 -20.70
N PRO A 179 24.61 4.41 -19.42
CA PRO A 179 24.15 3.07 -19.04
C PRO A 179 22.81 2.74 -19.70
N LEU A 180 22.76 1.63 -20.44
CA LEU A 180 21.54 1.07 -21.00
C LEU A 180 20.83 0.19 -19.95
N MET A 181 21.59 -0.73 -19.37
CA MET A 181 21.14 -1.67 -18.36
C MET A 181 22.32 -2.08 -17.48
N TYR A 182 22.02 -2.39 -16.23
CA TYR A 182 23.01 -3.05 -15.36
C TYR A 182 22.39 -4.22 -14.61
N GLU A 183 23.22 -5.20 -14.36
CA GLU A 183 22.85 -6.49 -13.77
C GLU A 183 23.87 -6.85 -12.71
N ALA A 184 23.39 -7.37 -11.57
CA ALA A 184 24.22 -7.90 -10.50
C ALA A 184 23.85 -9.36 -10.23
N VAL A 185 24.85 -10.21 -10.18
CA VAL A 185 24.73 -11.59 -9.67
C VAL A 185 25.07 -11.53 -8.19
N VAL A 186 24.08 -11.79 -7.34
CA VAL A 186 24.26 -11.77 -5.89
C VAL A 186 23.86 -13.10 -5.26
N ASP A 187 24.59 -13.48 -4.26
CA ASP A 187 24.20 -14.57 -3.38
C ASP A 187 23.40 -13.99 -2.21
N VAL A 188 22.17 -14.43 -2.05
CA VAL A 188 21.28 -14.03 -0.96
C VAL A 188 20.96 -15.29 -0.15
N ASP A 189 21.51 -15.38 1.05
CA ASP A 189 21.31 -16.50 1.97
C ASP A 189 21.66 -17.87 1.34
N GLY A 190 22.78 -17.93 0.59
CA GLY A 190 23.24 -19.14 -0.10
C GLY A 190 22.53 -19.43 -1.43
N LYS A 191 21.65 -18.55 -1.88
CA LYS A 191 20.97 -18.66 -3.18
C LYS A 191 21.47 -17.59 -4.14
N GLU A 192 22.04 -18.01 -5.26
CA GLU A 192 22.46 -17.12 -6.32
C GLU A 192 21.23 -16.59 -7.10
N VAL A 193 21.13 -15.28 -7.23
CA VAL A 193 20.05 -14.58 -7.93
C VAL A 193 20.62 -13.48 -8.83
N ILE A 194 19.95 -13.25 -9.95
CA ILE A 194 20.30 -12.19 -10.90
C ILE A 194 19.34 -11.03 -10.67
N LEU A 195 19.88 -9.89 -10.27
CA LEU A 195 19.14 -8.65 -10.09
C LEU A 195 19.37 -7.73 -11.29
N ARG A 196 18.29 -7.24 -11.88
CA ARG A 196 18.31 -6.24 -12.97
C ARG A 196 17.59 -4.99 -12.52
N VAL A 197 17.92 -3.89 -13.17
CA VAL A 197 17.17 -2.62 -13.00
C VAL A 197 15.69 -2.87 -13.24
N ASN A 198 14.84 -2.38 -12.32
CA ASN A 198 13.38 -2.51 -12.37
C ASN A 198 12.84 -3.96 -12.35
N SER A 199 13.70 -4.95 -12.02
CA SER A 199 13.31 -6.35 -11.87
C SER A 199 13.77 -6.88 -10.52
N PRO A 200 12.99 -6.66 -9.44
CA PRO A 200 13.37 -7.06 -8.11
C PRO A 200 13.30 -8.58 -7.91
N TYR A 201 14.07 -9.06 -6.96
CA TYR A 201 13.96 -10.42 -6.44
C TYR A 201 13.10 -10.42 -5.18
N SER A 202 12.00 -11.19 -5.20
CA SER A 202 11.18 -11.40 -4.01
C SER A 202 11.85 -12.46 -3.11
N HIS A 203 12.49 -12.02 -2.04
CA HIS A 203 13.19 -12.89 -1.09
C HIS A 203 12.22 -13.64 -0.19
N SER A 204 11.24 -12.92 0.34
CA SER A 204 10.19 -13.49 1.20
C SER A 204 8.85 -12.78 0.99
N LEU A 205 7.82 -13.24 1.72
CA LEU A 205 6.49 -12.62 1.60
C LEU A 205 6.54 -11.16 2.07
N GLY A 206 6.36 -10.24 1.13
CA GLY A 206 6.39 -8.80 1.43
C GLY A 206 7.78 -8.19 1.49
N GLU A 207 8.84 -8.91 1.10
CA GLU A 207 10.20 -8.38 1.03
C GLU A 207 10.76 -8.56 -0.37
N ASP A 208 11.12 -7.45 -1.01
CA ASP A 208 11.71 -7.40 -2.35
C ASP A 208 13.08 -6.72 -2.30
N ILE A 209 14.04 -7.25 -3.06
CA ILE A 209 15.39 -6.73 -3.19
C ILE A 209 15.56 -6.12 -4.58
N TYR A 210 15.87 -4.83 -4.63
CA TYR A 210 16.07 -4.04 -5.84
C TYR A 210 17.54 -3.71 -6.04
N LEU A 211 18.01 -3.74 -7.28
CA LEU A 211 19.29 -3.16 -7.66
C LEU A 211 19.10 -1.68 -7.99
N VAL A 212 19.61 -0.78 -7.13
CA VAL A 212 19.35 0.67 -7.25
C VAL A 212 20.58 1.49 -7.62
N GLY A 213 21.80 0.91 -7.52
CA GLY A 213 23.01 1.63 -7.86
C GLY A 213 24.28 0.77 -7.86
N TYR A 214 25.35 1.39 -8.34
CA TYR A 214 26.69 0.80 -8.39
C TYR A 214 27.76 1.93 -8.46
N ASP A 215 29.04 1.60 -8.43
CA ASP A 215 30.13 2.55 -8.66
C ASP A 215 30.19 2.94 -10.14
N SER A 216 29.60 4.08 -10.48
CA SER A 216 29.52 4.57 -11.86
C SER A 216 30.88 4.90 -12.47
N LEU A 217 31.91 5.19 -11.63
CA LEU A 217 33.28 5.48 -12.08
C LEU A 217 34.02 4.20 -12.47
N ALA A 218 33.79 3.12 -11.72
CA ALA A 218 34.41 1.82 -11.98
C ALA A 218 33.67 1.03 -13.09
N GLY A 219 32.39 1.33 -13.36
CA GLY A 219 31.58 0.65 -14.38
C GLY A 219 31.50 -0.86 -14.12
N GLU A 220 31.89 -1.68 -15.13
CA GLU A 220 31.92 -3.15 -15.01
C GLU A 220 32.90 -3.66 -13.94
N SER A 221 33.92 -2.87 -13.62
CA SER A 221 34.90 -3.22 -12.57
C SER A 221 34.40 -2.86 -11.17
N SER A 222 33.13 -2.52 -11.02
CA SER A 222 32.56 -2.16 -9.73
C SER A 222 32.76 -3.24 -8.68
N GLN A 223 33.31 -2.84 -7.54
CA GLN A 223 33.54 -3.72 -6.40
C GLN A 223 32.35 -3.79 -5.46
N TYR A 224 31.32 -3.02 -5.72
CA TYR A 224 30.07 -3.03 -4.93
C TYR A 224 28.88 -2.63 -5.78
N CYS A 225 27.70 -3.06 -5.37
CA CYS A 225 26.45 -2.50 -5.82
C CYS A 225 25.58 -2.07 -4.62
N ILE A 226 24.63 -1.20 -4.87
CA ILE A 226 23.69 -0.74 -3.87
C ILE A 226 22.38 -1.47 -4.11
N LEU A 227 21.95 -2.21 -3.12
CA LEU A 227 20.66 -2.89 -3.09
C LEU A 227 19.71 -2.15 -2.16
N GLU A 228 18.44 -2.10 -2.51
CA GLU A 228 17.38 -1.60 -1.65
C GLU A 228 16.43 -2.74 -1.31
N ILE A 229 16.32 -3.06 -0.02
CA ILE A 229 15.41 -4.06 0.52
C ILE A 229 14.15 -3.35 0.95
N VAL A 230 13.05 -3.62 0.27
CA VAL A 230 11.75 -3.02 0.55
C VAL A 230 10.87 -4.06 1.24
N ARG A 231 10.43 -3.74 2.45
CA ARG A 231 9.53 -4.57 3.26
C ARG A 231 8.14 -3.96 3.27
N GLU A 232 7.18 -4.65 2.70
CA GLU A 232 5.77 -4.23 2.60
C GLU A 232 4.85 -5.44 2.82
N PRO A 233 4.71 -5.95 4.05
CA PRO A 233 3.95 -7.18 4.30
C PRO A 233 2.47 -7.07 3.92
N TRP A 234 1.89 -5.87 3.93
CA TRP A 234 0.49 -5.62 3.60
C TRP A 234 0.23 -5.41 2.09
N LYS A 235 1.26 -5.38 1.24
CA LYS A 235 1.12 -5.13 -0.19
C LYS A 235 0.15 -6.08 -0.89
N TYR A 236 0.10 -7.35 -0.48
CA TYR A 236 -0.81 -8.33 -1.09
C TYR A 236 -2.28 -8.03 -0.81
N ALA A 237 -2.61 -7.52 0.37
CA ALA A 237 -3.96 -7.05 0.66
C ALA A 237 -4.34 -5.84 -0.19
N ALA A 238 -3.40 -4.90 -0.39
CA ALA A 238 -3.58 -3.78 -1.30
C ALA A 238 -3.80 -4.23 -2.75
N VAL A 239 -2.98 -5.17 -3.24
CA VAL A 239 -3.10 -5.75 -4.58
C VAL A 239 -4.45 -6.44 -4.78
N ILE A 240 -4.91 -7.23 -3.80
CA ILE A 240 -6.25 -7.85 -3.85
C ILE A 240 -7.32 -6.76 -3.96
N GLY A 241 -7.23 -5.70 -3.17
CA GLY A 241 -8.15 -4.56 -3.26
C GLY A 241 -8.16 -3.92 -4.66
N ILE A 242 -7.00 -3.71 -5.26
CA ILE A 242 -6.86 -3.17 -6.63
C ILE A 242 -7.48 -4.11 -7.66
N ILE A 243 -7.22 -5.42 -7.57
CA ILE A 243 -7.83 -6.42 -8.47
C ILE A 243 -9.36 -6.41 -8.35
N MET A 244 -9.89 -6.30 -7.13
CA MET A 244 -11.34 -6.16 -6.91
C MET A 244 -11.89 -4.91 -7.59
N MET A 245 -11.20 -3.77 -7.50
CA MET A 245 -11.61 -2.53 -8.18
C MET A 245 -11.61 -2.68 -9.70
N ILE A 246 -10.57 -3.29 -10.27
CA ILE A 246 -10.48 -3.56 -11.72
C ILE A 246 -11.63 -4.47 -12.16
N ALA A 247 -11.89 -5.56 -11.44
CA ALA A 247 -13.00 -6.46 -11.72
C ALA A 247 -14.37 -5.74 -11.62
N GLY A 248 -14.55 -4.90 -10.59
CA GLY A 248 -15.75 -4.09 -10.43
C GLY A 248 -15.95 -3.08 -11.56
N ALA A 249 -14.87 -2.45 -12.04
CA ALA A 249 -14.88 -1.55 -13.18
C ALA A 249 -15.22 -2.29 -14.49
N LEU A 250 -14.62 -3.44 -14.73
CA LEU A 250 -14.94 -4.28 -15.90
C LEU A 250 -16.42 -4.68 -15.92
N LEU A 251 -16.98 -5.10 -14.78
CA LEU A 251 -18.41 -5.40 -14.67
C LEU A 251 -19.30 -4.17 -14.90
N LEU A 252 -18.81 -2.96 -14.62
CA LEU A 252 -19.54 -1.72 -14.93
C LEU A 252 -19.62 -1.51 -16.45
N PHE A 253 -18.51 -1.71 -17.18
CA PHE A 253 -18.47 -1.56 -18.64
C PHE A 253 -19.28 -2.63 -19.35
N ILE A 254 -19.16 -3.91 -18.98
CA ILE A 254 -19.86 -5.03 -19.62
C ILE A 254 -21.37 -4.97 -19.31
N GLY A 255 -21.75 -4.63 -18.08
CA GLY A 255 -23.15 -4.61 -17.65
C GLY A 255 -23.99 -3.43 -18.15
N GLY A 256 -23.35 -2.44 -18.77
CA GLY A 256 -24.02 -1.23 -19.24
C GLY A 256 -24.70 -0.39 -18.13
N PRO A 257 -25.34 0.72 -18.47
CA PRO A 257 -26.12 1.50 -17.51
C PRO A 257 -27.29 0.67 -16.98
N ALA A 258 -27.56 0.77 -15.68
CA ALA A 258 -28.73 0.12 -15.09
C ALA A 258 -29.97 0.60 -15.84
N ARG A 259 -30.72 -0.32 -16.49
CA ARG A 259 -32.02 0.03 -17.08
C ARG A 259 -32.87 0.67 -15.99
N ARG A 260 -33.13 1.94 -16.14
CA ARG A 260 -34.12 2.66 -15.36
C ARG A 260 -35.46 2.02 -15.79
N ASN A 261 -36.04 1.17 -14.94
CA ASN A 261 -37.41 0.74 -15.13
C ASN A 261 -38.24 2.01 -14.99
N GLU A 262 -38.55 2.63 -16.10
CA GLU A 262 -39.67 3.53 -16.24
C GLU A 262 -40.93 2.67 -15.99
N ARG A 263 -41.36 2.64 -14.75
CA ARG A 263 -42.74 2.31 -14.40
C ARG A 263 -43.34 3.64 -13.96
N GLU A 264 -44.10 4.20 -14.90
CA GLU A 264 -45.14 5.15 -14.68
C GLU A 264 -46.09 4.74 -13.53
#